data_328bc9f84cffdbb68f39a37d78528638
#
_entry.id   328bc9f84cffdbb68f39a37d78528638
#
_cell.length_a   1.000
_cell.length_b   1.000
_cell.length_c   1.000
_cell.angle_alpha   90.00
_cell.angle_beta   90.00
_cell.angle_gamma   90.00
#
_symmetry.space_group_name_H-M   'P 1'
#
loop_
_entity.id
_entity.type
_entity.pdbx_description
1 polymer ?
#
loop_
_entity_poly.entity_id
_entity_poly.type
_entity_poly.pdbx_seq_one_letter_code
_entity_poly.pdbx_strand_id
1 'polypeptide(L)'
;VQQNIQNKLYEIVGELFKFGFQAERFDRIDDHTKQIAMVPCSGKFGQGIPELLAVLIGLAQKFLGDELEIDVEAPGKGTILEVKEEKGIGVSLDVIIYEGKLKVNDTIVVGGLYEPVQTKVRGLFLPDEKGKYKAVKEVVGATGVKVVATGIKEVVSGMPLYVANDNVENAKEKIMEEVEEVVIETEGEGIVIKADSLGSLEAVVGMLQEREIPIKKASVGNITKKDIADAESNKDELNRVIMCFNTEGEASGIKVLNNQVIYQLIEDLEKFRAEKEKEIEARALKDIAKPAKVKVLRGCMFRQSNPCVVGVEVLSGTLTPDTELIK
;
A
#
# COMPACT_ATOMS: atom_id res chain seq x y z
N VAL A 1 -26.52 -3.67 28.24
CA VAL A 1 -25.55 -2.94 27.37
C VAL A 1 -24.13 -3.23 27.79
N GLN A 2 -23.75 -3.02 29.06
CA GLN A 2 -22.37 -3.21 29.56
C GLN A 2 -21.88 -4.66 29.35
N GLN A 3 -22.73 -5.66 29.59
CA GLN A 3 -22.38 -7.07 29.41
C GLN A 3 -22.12 -7.43 27.93
N ASN A 4 -22.86 -6.82 27.02
CA ASN A 4 -22.64 -7.01 25.57
C ASN A 4 -21.33 -6.37 25.10
N ILE A 5 -20.96 -5.23 25.67
CA ILE A 5 -19.67 -4.57 25.38
C ILE A 5 -18.51 -5.46 25.88
N GLN A 6 -18.62 -5.99 27.11
CA GLN A 6 -17.61 -6.90 27.64
C GLN A 6 -17.46 -8.18 26.82
N ASN A 7 -18.56 -8.81 26.41
CA ASN A 7 -18.51 -10.02 25.60
C ASN A 7 -17.82 -9.76 24.26
N LYS A 8 -18.17 -8.65 23.57
CA LYS A 8 -17.51 -8.27 22.32
C LYS A 8 -16.02 -7.93 22.51
N LEU A 9 -15.67 -7.30 23.64
CA LEU A 9 -14.29 -7.01 23.95
C LEU A 9 -13.47 -8.29 24.10
N TYR A 10 -13.96 -9.28 24.84
CA TYR A 10 -13.30 -10.57 24.97
C TYR A 10 -13.24 -11.37 23.66
N GLU A 11 -14.25 -11.23 22.81
CA GLU A 11 -14.23 -11.79 21.46
C GLU A 11 -13.07 -11.22 20.63
N ILE A 12 -12.90 -9.87 20.63
CA ILE A 12 -11.80 -9.17 19.97
C ILE A 12 -10.45 -9.55 20.56
N VAL A 13 -10.34 -9.65 21.90
CA VAL A 13 -9.11 -10.14 22.57
C VAL A 13 -8.73 -11.52 22.04
N GLY A 14 -9.71 -12.44 21.96
CA GLY A 14 -9.48 -13.78 21.43
C GLY A 14 -9.05 -13.80 19.98
N GLU A 15 -9.60 -12.91 19.16
CA GLU A 15 -9.20 -12.76 17.76
C GLU A 15 -7.76 -12.21 17.64
N LEU A 16 -7.43 -11.14 18.37
CA LEU A 16 -6.09 -10.55 18.37
C LEU A 16 -5.04 -11.54 18.89
N PHE A 17 -5.41 -12.37 19.87
CA PHE A 17 -4.51 -13.40 20.41
C PHE A 17 -4.14 -14.46 19.37
N LYS A 18 -5.06 -14.80 18.43
CA LYS A 18 -4.76 -15.74 17.32
C LYS A 18 -3.66 -15.20 16.39
N PHE A 19 -3.53 -13.88 16.30
CA PHE A 19 -2.49 -13.20 15.53
C PHE A 19 -1.23 -12.88 16.36
N GLY A 20 -1.14 -13.39 17.60
CA GLY A 20 0.02 -13.19 18.47
C GLY A 20 0.01 -11.89 19.27
N PHE A 21 -1.05 -11.08 19.18
CA PHE A 21 -1.17 -9.84 19.94
C PHE A 21 -1.84 -10.07 21.30
N GLN A 22 -1.21 -9.60 22.36
CA GLN A 22 -1.83 -9.52 23.67
C GLN A 22 -2.59 -8.20 23.77
N ALA A 23 -3.89 -8.24 23.95
CA ALA A 23 -4.73 -7.06 24.10
C ALA A 23 -5.58 -7.16 25.36
N GLU A 24 -5.79 -6.02 26.03
CA GLU A 24 -6.65 -5.94 27.21
C GLU A 24 -7.33 -4.55 27.25
N ARG A 25 -8.37 -4.43 28.05
CA ARG A 25 -9.03 -3.14 28.26
C ARG A 25 -8.06 -2.16 28.94
N PHE A 26 -8.03 -0.92 28.48
CA PHE A 26 -7.05 0.12 28.86
C PHE A 26 -6.85 0.31 30.36
N ASP A 27 -7.88 0.07 31.18
CA ASP A 27 -7.84 0.20 32.64
C ASP A 27 -7.34 -1.06 33.37
N ARG A 28 -6.99 -2.12 32.66
CA ARG A 28 -6.51 -3.40 33.18
C ARG A 28 -5.13 -3.79 32.64
N ILE A 29 -4.50 -2.91 31.89
CA ILE A 29 -3.19 -3.15 31.32
C ILE A 29 -2.12 -2.99 32.41
N ASP A 30 -1.29 -4.00 32.55
CA ASP A 30 -0.14 -3.98 33.46
C ASP A 30 1.11 -3.44 32.77
N ASP A 31 1.30 -3.77 31.49
CA ASP A 31 2.49 -3.39 30.72
C ASP A 31 2.12 -2.97 29.27
N HIS A 32 2.13 -1.67 29.03
CA HIS A 32 1.85 -1.09 27.71
C HIS A 32 2.90 -1.38 26.63
N THR A 33 4.07 -1.94 27.00
CA THR A 33 5.08 -2.37 26.02
C THR A 33 4.75 -3.73 25.42
N LYS A 34 3.89 -4.51 26.06
CA LYS A 34 3.56 -5.88 25.66
C LYS A 34 2.09 -6.06 25.31
N GLN A 35 1.23 -5.17 25.78
CA GLN A 35 -0.21 -5.30 25.63
C GLN A 35 -0.79 -4.11 24.87
N ILE A 36 -1.72 -4.39 23.95
CA ILE A 36 -2.47 -3.39 23.19
C ILE A 36 -3.65 -2.90 24.03
N ALA A 37 -3.73 -1.58 24.22
CA ALA A 37 -4.81 -0.92 24.94
C ALA A 37 -6.09 -0.88 24.09
N MET A 38 -7.17 -1.50 24.57
CA MET A 38 -8.48 -1.38 23.94
C MET A 38 -9.34 -0.39 24.72
N VAL A 39 -9.78 0.68 24.06
CA VAL A 39 -10.64 1.70 24.64
C VAL A 39 -12.01 1.65 23.97
N PRO A 40 -13.06 1.12 24.62
CA PRO A 40 -14.41 1.17 24.08
C PRO A 40 -14.92 2.62 24.02
N CYS A 41 -15.27 3.08 22.83
CA CYS A 41 -15.77 4.44 22.65
C CYS A 41 -16.98 4.51 21.72
N SER A 42 -17.74 5.60 21.80
CA SER A 42 -18.87 5.90 20.95
C SER A 42 -18.75 7.28 20.31
N GLY A 43 -18.51 7.32 19.01
CA GLY A 43 -18.45 8.58 18.25
C GLY A 43 -19.79 9.35 18.26
N LYS A 44 -20.93 8.65 18.42
CA LYS A 44 -22.25 9.29 18.46
C LYS A 44 -22.54 10.00 19.80
N PHE A 45 -22.08 9.40 20.91
CA PHE A 45 -22.42 9.88 22.27
C PHE A 45 -21.23 10.47 23.01
N GLY A 46 -20.02 10.43 22.43
CA GLY A 46 -18.80 10.93 23.04
C GLY A 46 -18.28 10.10 24.23
N GLN A 47 -18.96 8.99 24.57
CA GLN A 47 -18.53 8.10 25.66
C GLN A 47 -17.21 7.40 25.29
N GLY A 48 -16.26 7.34 26.23
CA GLY A 48 -14.96 6.73 26.03
C GLY A 48 -13.94 7.60 25.26
N ILE A 49 -14.35 8.72 24.69
CA ILE A 49 -13.43 9.64 24.00
C ILE A 49 -12.43 10.30 24.94
N PRO A 50 -12.81 10.80 26.14
CA PRO A 50 -11.83 11.32 27.11
C PRO A 50 -10.81 10.26 27.53
N GLU A 51 -11.24 9.02 27.74
CA GLU A 51 -10.36 7.89 28.09
C GLU A 51 -9.40 7.56 26.95
N LEU A 52 -9.89 7.54 25.70
CA LEU A 52 -9.06 7.34 24.51
C LEU A 52 -7.96 8.41 24.42
N LEU A 53 -8.34 9.69 24.56
CA LEU A 53 -7.38 10.79 24.53
C LEU A 53 -6.38 10.71 25.67
N ALA A 54 -6.83 10.36 26.89
CA ALA A 54 -5.94 10.20 28.05
C ALA A 54 -4.92 9.08 27.81
N VAL A 55 -5.33 7.92 27.26
CA VAL A 55 -4.43 6.81 26.92
C VAL A 55 -3.43 7.23 25.85
N LEU A 56 -3.89 7.87 24.76
CA LEU A 56 -3.03 8.34 23.67
C LEU A 56 -1.98 9.34 24.17
N ILE A 57 -2.40 10.35 24.93
CA ILE A 57 -1.49 11.37 25.47
C ILE A 57 -0.48 10.72 26.45
N GLY A 58 -0.95 9.83 27.32
CA GLY A 58 -0.08 9.15 28.28
C GLY A 58 0.96 8.26 27.62
N LEU A 59 0.58 7.52 26.56
CA LEU A 59 1.51 6.71 25.77
C LEU A 59 2.49 7.59 24.99
N ALA A 60 2.02 8.65 24.36
CA ALA A 60 2.87 9.59 23.62
C ALA A 60 3.92 10.22 24.56
N GLN A 61 3.53 10.72 25.72
CA GLN A 61 4.46 11.28 26.72
C GLN A 61 5.47 10.27 27.26
N LYS A 62 5.05 9.01 27.41
CA LYS A 62 5.91 7.97 27.96
C LYS A 62 6.94 7.45 26.94
N PHE A 63 6.55 7.30 25.68
CA PHE A 63 7.37 6.61 24.68
C PHE A 63 7.97 7.55 23.63
N LEU A 64 7.41 8.75 23.43
CA LEU A 64 7.84 9.72 22.42
C LEU A 64 8.34 11.03 23.06
N GLY A 65 8.72 11.02 24.35
CA GLY A 65 9.06 12.24 25.09
C GLY A 65 10.11 13.12 24.41
N ASP A 66 11.19 12.52 23.92
CA ASP A 66 12.28 13.23 23.25
C ASP A 66 11.89 13.70 21.84
N GLU A 67 10.95 13.01 21.16
CA GLU A 67 10.46 13.34 19.82
C GLU A 67 9.35 14.41 19.85
N LEU A 68 8.77 14.68 21.03
CA LEU A 68 7.72 15.70 21.22
C LEU A 68 8.29 17.12 21.46
N GLU A 69 9.61 17.29 21.58
CA GLU A 69 10.20 18.61 21.65
C GLU A 69 10.08 19.33 20.30
N ILE A 70 9.37 20.46 20.28
CA ILE A 70 9.09 21.25 19.10
C ILE A 70 9.88 22.55 19.14
N ASP A 71 10.76 22.78 18.16
CA ASP A 71 11.34 24.11 17.93
C ASP A 71 10.34 25.00 17.18
N VAL A 72 9.62 25.82 17.90
CA VAL A 72 8.60 26.72 17.34
C VAL A 72 9.19 27.85 16.50
N GLU A 73 10.49 28.13 16.58
CA GLU A 73 11.15 29.18 15.81
C GLU A 73 11.76 28.66 14.49
N ALA A 74 11.90 27.36 14.35
CA ALA A 74 12.39 26.70 13.14
C ALA A 74 11.48 26.97 11.92
N PRO A 75 11.99 26.81 10.69
CA PRO A 75 11.15 26.73 9.49
C PRO A 75 10.12 25.59 9.60
N GLY A 76 8.89 25.87 9.23
CA GLY A 76 7.79 24.92 9.37
C GLY A 76 8.02 23.63 8.59
N LYS A 77 7.76 22.50 9.25
CA LYS A 77 7.68 21.17 8.64
C LYS A 77 6.32 20.57 8.90
N GLY A 78 5.80 19.87 7.91
CA GLY A 78 4.49 19.26 8.01
C GLY A 78 4.29 18.12 7.01
N THR A 79 3.14 17.45 7.15
CA THR A 79 2.71 16.38 6.25
C THR A 79 1.32 16.70 5.72
N ILE A 80 1.11 16.47 4.45
CA ILE A 80 -0.17 16.67 3.78
C ILE A 80 -1.07 15.48 4.08
N LEU A 81 -2.23 15.75 4.69
CA LEU A 81 -3.25 14.73 4.95
C LEU A 81 -4.13 14.50 3.74
N GLU A 82 -4.56 15.60 3.11
CA GLU A 82 -5.52 15.55 2.02
C GLU A 82 -5.34 16.72 1.05
N VAL A 83 -5.57 16.47 -0.23
CA VAL A 83 -5.58 17.48 -1.29
C VAL A 83 -7.01 17.62 -1.79
N LYS A 84 -7.57 18.83 -1.73
CA LYS A 84 -8.96 19.13 -2.12
C LYS A 84 -9.04 20.23 -3.15
N GLU A 85 -9.93 20.07 -4.12
CA GLU A 85 -10.31 21.16 -5.02
C GLU A 85 -11.65 21.75 -4.56
N GLU A 86 -11.62 23.00 -4.08
CA GLU A 86 -12.80 23.68 -3.55
C GLU A 86 -13.23 24.84 -4.47
N LYS A 87 -14.55 24.93 -4.73
CA LYS A 87 -15.11 26.01 -5.53
C LYS A 87 -14.85 27.38 -4.89
N GLY A 88 -14.16 28.25 -5.62
CA GLY A 88 -13.86 29.63 -5.18
C GLY A 88 -12.52 29.80 -4.46
N ILE A 89 -11.90 28.72 -3.97
CA ILE A 89 -10.59 28.74 -3.31
C ILE A 89 -9.52 28.10 -4.20
N GLY A 90 -9.89 27.16 -5.06
CA GLY A 90 -8.99 26.36 -5.87
C GLY A 90 -8.48 25.14 -5.12
N VAL A 91 -7.28 24.70 -5.41
CA VAL A 91 -6.67 23.57 -4.72
C VAL A 91 -6.18 24.00 -3.35
N SER A 92 -6.56 23.24 -2.32
CA SER A 92 -6.16 23.41 -0.93
C SER A 92 -5.56 22.13 -0.39
N LEU A 93 -4.65 22.25 0.56
CA LEU A 93 -3.99 21.17 1.27
C LEU A 93 -4.44 21.19 2.72
N ASP A 94 -4.95 20.09 3.24
CA ASP A 94 -5.11 19.89 4.66
C ASP A 94 -3.79 19.31 5.20
N VAL A 95 -3.09 20.05 6.06
CA VAL A 95 -1.72 19.78 6.50
C VAL A 95 -1.65 19.74 8.02
N ILE A 96 -0.86 18.82 8.56
CA ILE A 96 -0.39 18.91 9.95
C ILE A 96 1.01 19.50 9.94
N ILE A 97 1.18 20.64 10.59
CA ILE A 97 2.50 21.21 10.90
C ILE A 97 2.93 20.62 12.23
N TYR A 98 4.01 19.85 12.25
CA TYR A 98 4.51 19.19 13.45
C TYR A 98 5.75 19.88 14.04
N GLU A 99 6.47 20.71 13.26
CA GLU A 99 7.65 21.45 13.72
C GLU A 99 7.65 22.87 13.12
N GLY A 100 8.21 23.81 13.85
CA GLY A 100 8.44 25.19 13.37
C GLY A 100 7.17 26.00 13.17
N LYS A 101 7.24 26.97 12.26
CA LYS A 101 6.13 27.88 11.93
C LYS A 101 5.95 28.05 10.44
N LEU A 102 4.68 28.27 10.03
CA LEU A 102 4.28 28.53 8.66
C LEU A 102 3.47 29.83 8.61
N LYS A 103 3.84 30.74 7.69
CA LYS A 103 3.21 32.05 7.52
C LYS A 103 2.62 32.20 6.11
N VAL A 104 1.64 33.10 6.00
CA VAL A 104 1.18 33.56 4.70
C VAL A 104 2.31 34.26 3.96
N ASN A 105 2.46 34.00 2.68
CA ASN A 105 3.53 34.37 1.76
C ASN A 105 4.87 33.62 1.91
N ASP A 106 4.99 32.68 2.85
CA ASP A 106 6.15 31.79 2.88
C ASP A 106 6.27 31.00 1.57
N THR A 107 7.50 30.78 1.17
CA THR A 107 7.84 29.82 0.12
C THR A 107 7.87 28.45 0.74
N ILE A 108 7.09 27.53 0.20
CA ILE A 108 7.07 26.14 0.61
C ILE A 108 7.50 25.23 -0.52
N VAL A 109 8.12 24.12 -0.17
CA VAL A 109 8.39 22.99 -1.06
C VAL A 109 7.58 21.81 -0.56
N VAL A 110 6.92 21.14 -1.47
CA VAL A 110 5.98 20.05 -1.18
C VAL A 110 6.34 18.86 -2.06
N GLY A 111 6.28 17.67 -1.52
CA GLY A 111 6.47 16.47 -2.33
C GLY A 111 5.39 16.34 -3.40
N GLY A 112 5.81 16.19 -4.64
CA GLY A 112 4.94 15.94 -5.79
C GLY A 112 5.04 14.50 -6.29
N LEU A 113 4.21 14.17 -7.28
CA LEU A 113 4.14 12.85 -7.87
C LEU A 113 5.46 12.42 -8.58
N TYR A 114 6.19 13.39 -9.13
CA TYR A 114 7.42 13.18 -9.88
C TYR A 114 8.58 13.98 -9.31
N GLU A 115 8.33 15.26 -9.02
CA GLU A 115 9.33 16.19 -8.52
C GLU A 115 8.74 17.06 -7.41
N PRO A 116 9.58 17.57 -6.47
CA PRO A 116 9.13 18.51 -5.46
C PRO A 116 8.59 19.81 -6.07
N VAL A 117 7.41 20.21 -5.64
CA VAL A 117 6.72 21.40 -6.12
C VAL A 117 7.03 22.58 -5.22
N GLN A 118 7.64 23.63 -5.78
CA GLN A 118 7.85 24.91 -5.09
C GLN A 118 6.65 25.82 -5.31
N THR A 119 6.11 26.40 -4.23
CA THR A 119 5.00 27.34 -4.31
C THR A 119 5.01 28.35 -3.16
N LYS A 120 4.09 29.30 -3.19
CA LYS A 120 3.88 30.29 -2.10
C LYS A 120 2.53 30.09 -1.44
N VAL A 121 2.53 30.18 -0.12
CA VAL A 121 1.32 30.17 0.69
C VAL A 121 0.50 31.41 0.42
N ARG A 122 -0.73 31.26 -0.05
CA ARG A 122 -1.68 32.33 -0.33
C ARG A 122 -2.59 32.61 0.85
N GLY A 123 -2.92 31.57 1.60
CA GLY A 123 -3.78 31.68 2.77
C GLY A 123 -3.67 30.50 3.69
N LEU A 124 -3.88 30.73 4.95
CA LEU A 124 -3.93 29.73 6.02
C LEU A 124 -5.27 29.81 6.72
N PHE A 125 -5.89 28.67 6.97
CA PHE A 125 -7.21 28.60 7.60
C PHE A 125 -7.21 27.53 8.69
N LEU A 126 -7.67 27.93 9.87
CA LEU A 126 -7.90 27.00 10.98
C LEU A 126 -9.38 26.68 11.13
N PRO A 127 -9.75 25.43 11.43
CA PRO A 127 -11.12 25.09 11.76
C PRO A 127 -11.51 25.76 13.09
N ASP A 128 -12.71 26.34 13.15
CA ASP A 128 -13.31 26.84 14.40
C ASP A 128 -14.13 25.73 15.08
N GLU A 129 -14.61 25.99 16.29
CA GLU A 129 -15.45 25.06 17.07
C GLU A 129 -16.76 24.66 16.35
N LYS A 130 -17.18 25.42 15.35
CA LYS A 130 -18.39 25.17 14.55
C LYS A 130 -18.09 24.50 13.21
N GLY A 131 -16.84 24.08 12.97
CA GLY A 131 -16.41 23.49 11.70
C GLY A 131 -16.30 24.50 10.56
N LYS A 132 -16.29 25.82 10.84
CA LYS A 132 -16.01 26.85 9.85
C LYS A 132 -14.52 27.19 9.86
N TYR A 133 -14.00 27.60 8.73
CA TYR A 133 -12.62 27.97 8.58
C TYR A 133 -12.40 29.48 8.86
N LYS A 134 -11.44 29.79 9.74
CA LYS A 134 -11.02 31.16 10.05
C LYS A 134 -9.63 31.41 9.46
N ALA A 135 -9.50 32.48 8.67
CA ALA A 135 -8.20 32.87 8.13
C ALA A 135 -7.26 33.34 9.26
N VAL A 136 -6.02 32.86 9.18
CA VAL A 136 -4.94 33.21 10.12
C VAL A 136 -3.69 33.64 9.33
N LYS A 137 -2.80 34.40 9.96
CA LYS A 137 -1.56 34.88 9.31
C LYS A 137 -0.40 33.91 9.47
N GLU A 138 -0.37 33.18 10.58
CA GLU A 138 0.66 32.22 10.92
C GLU A 138 0.09 31.05 11.74
N VAL A 139 0.75 29.90 11.68
CA VAL A 139 0.54 28.72 12.54
C VAL A 139 1.88 28.20 13.00
N VAL A 140 1.87 27.55 14.17
CA VAL A 140 3.06 26.93 14.77
C VAL A 140 2.87 25.41 14.81
N GLY A 141 3.94 24.69 15.10
CA GLY A 141 3.95 23.23 15.21
C GLY A 141 2.85 22.69 16.13
N ALA A 142 2.50 21.40 15.94
CA ALA A 142 1.36 20.68 16.49
C ALA A 142 -0.01 21.28 16.08
N THR A 143 -0.12 21.78 14.82
CA THR A 143 -1.37 22.42 14.34
C THR A 143 -1.80 21.82 13.01
N GLY A 144 -3.09 21.38 12.94
CA GLY A 144 -3.75 21.06 11.68
C GLY A 144 -4.24 22.34 11.00
N VAL A 145 -3.86 22.57 9.76
CA VAL A 145 -4.16 23.81 9.02
C VAL A 145 -4.51 23.52 7.56
N LYS A 146 -5.47 24.26 7.02
CA LYS A 146 -5.74 24.29 5.59
C LYS A 146 -4.84 25.34 4.93
N VAL A 147 -4.01 24.89 4.00
CA VAL A 147 -3.08 25.72 3.23
C VAL A 147 -3.61 25.91 1.83
N VAL A 148 -3.72 27.13 1.37
CA VAL A 148 -4.06 27.47 -0.01
C VAL A 148 -2.80 27.97 -0.71
N ALA A 149 -2.47 27.34 -1.82
CA ALA A 149 -1.30 27.69 -2.64
C ALA A 149 -1.63 27.52 -4.13
N THR A 150 -0.75 27.93 -5.01
CA THR A 150 -0.94 27.85 -6.47
C THR A 150 -0.01 26.83 -7.08
N GLY A 151 -0.45 26.13 -8.17
CA GLY A 151 0.41 25.20 -8.90
C GLY A 151 0.64 23.85 -8.20
N ILE A 152 -0.22 23.46 -7.26
CA ILE A 152 -0.12 22.25 -6.43
C ILE A 152 -0.95 21.07 -6.96
N LYS A 153 -1.21 20.99 -8.26
CA LYS A 153 -2.06 19.94 -8.86
C LYS A 153 -1.45 18.53 -8.82
N GLU A 154 -0.12 18.46 -8.74
CA GLU A 154 0.64 17.21 -8.75
C GLU A 154 0.99 16.72 -7.33
N VAL A 155 0.54 17.45 -6.33
CA VAL A 155 0.73 17.07 -4.93
C VAL A 155 -0.27 16.00 -4.52
N VAL A 156 0.18 15.04 -3.74
CA VAL A 156 -0.65 13.93 -3.24
C VAL A 156 -0.60 13.85 -1.72
N SER A 157 -1.56 13.13 -1.14
CA SER A 157 -1.64 12.90 0.31
C SER A 157 -0.42 12.12 0.81
N GLY A 158 -0.01 12.40 2.05
CA GLY A 158 1.14 11.76 2.69
C GLY A 158 2.49 12.41 2.36
N MET A 159 2.54 13.33 1.41
CA MET A 159 3.79 13.99 1.03
C MET A 159 4.25 15.01 2.09
N PRO A 160 5.58 15.14 2.31
CA PRO A 160 6.14 16.12 3.20
C PRO A 160 6.01 17.56 2.65
N LEU A 161 5.93 18.51 3.56
CA LEU A 161 5.91 19.94 3.31
C LEU A 161 7.00 20.63 4.14
N TYR A 162 7.86 21.44 3.49
CA TYR A 162 8.90 22.23 4.14
C TYR A 162 8.76 23.71 3.80
N VAL A 163 8.90 24.58 4.81
CA VAL A 163 9.10 26.01 4.61
C VAL A 163 10.53 26.27 4.16
N ALA A 164 10.71 26.92 3.01
CA ALA A 164 11.98 27.05 2.32
C ALA A 164 12.26 28.48 1.86
N ASN A 165 12.05 29.46 2.76
CA ASN A 165 12.26 30.86 2.42
C ASN A 165 13.72 31.16 2.06
N ASP A 166 14.68 30.52 2.73
CA ASP A 166 16.11 30.81 2.60
C ASP A 166 16.88 29.86 1.70
N ASN A 167 16.43 28.59 1.65
CA ASN A 167 17.12 27.54 0.89
C ASN A 167 16.15 26.50 0.29
N VAL A 168 15.67 26.81 -0.89
CA VAL A 168 14.72 25.97 -1.64
C VAL A 168 15.35 24.66 -2.10
N GLU A 169 16.61 24.67 -2.53
CA GLU A 169 17.27 23.47 -3.05
C GLU A 169 17.49 22.43 -1.96
N ASN A 170 17.92 22.84 -0.77
CA ASN A 170 18.06 21.92 0.37
C ASN A 170 16.71 21.30 0.80
N ALA A 171 15.61 22.08 0.73
CA ALA A 171 14.28 21.57 1.02
C ALA A 171 13.83 20.55 -0.04
N LYS A 172 14.16 20.77 -1.31
CA LYS A 172 13.88 19.80 -2.37
C LYS A 172 14.66 18.50 -2.18
N GLU A 173 15.97 18.61 -1.88
CA GLU A 173 16.82 17.44 -1.62
C GLU A 173 16.27 16.59 -0.47
N LYS A 174 15.92 17.21 0.65
CA LYS A 174 15.31 16.49 1.79
C LYS A 174 14.00 15.79 1.44
N ILE A 175 13.13 16.46 0.69
CA ILE A 175 11.87 15.84 0.25
C ILE A 175 12.14 14.65 -0.68
N MET A 176 13.13 14.80 -1.60
CA MET A 176 13.48 13.70 -2.50
C MET A 176 14.04 12.50 -1.70
N GLU A 177 14.91 12.72 -0.74
CA GLU A 177 15.43 11.67 0.14
C GLU A 177 14.29 10.94 0.87
N GLU A 178 13.37 11.67 1.52
CA GLU A 178 12.23 11.06 2.22
C GLU A 178 11.28 10.29 1.29
N VAL A 179 11.09 10.75 0.07
CA VAL A 179 10.22 10.09 -0.91
C VAL A 179 10.93 8.87 -1.53
N GLU A 180 12.23 8.97 -1.83
CA GLU A 180 13.04 7.89 -2.41
C GLU A 180 13.18 6.70 -1.45
N GLU A 181 13.15 6.89 -0.14
CA GLU A 181 13.15 5.79 0.84
C GLU A 181 11.95 4.85 0.68
N VAL A 182 10.82 5.36 0.21
CA VAL A 182 9.57 4.61 0.09
C VAL A 182 9.24 4.23 -1.35
N VAL A 183 9.57 5.11 -2.31
CA VAL A 183 9.32 4.88 -3.74
C VAL A 183 10.40 3.97 -4.30
N ILE A 184 9.99 2.82 -4.81
CA ILE A 184 10.88 1.82 -5.39
C ILE A 184 10.71 1.82 -6.91
N GLU A 185 11.83 1.88 -7.65
CA GLU A 185 11.86 1.61 -9.07
C GLU A 185 13.15 0.83 -9.39
N THR A 186 13.01 -0.42 -9.84
CA THR A 186 14.13 -1.31 -10.15
C THR A 186 14.01 -1.88 -11.57
N GLU A 187 15.14 -2.22 -12.17
CA GLU A 187 15.15 -2.96 -13.45
C GLU A 187 14.92 -4.47 -13.27
N GLY A 188 14.78 -4.93 -12.01
CA GLY A 188 14.60 -6.33 -11.66
C GLY A 188 13.21 -6.88 -11.95
N GLU A 189 13.00 -8.14 -11.58
CA GLU A 189 11.70 -8.80 -11.58
C GLU A 189 10.95 -8.44 -10.29
N GLY A 190 9.64 -8.26 -10.38
CA GLY A 190 8.82 -8.02 -9.21
C GLY A 190 7.45 -7.43 -9.55
N ILE A 191 6.60 -7.34 -8.56
CA ILE A 191 5.26 -6.78 -8.71
C ILE A 191 5.28 -5.25 -8.78
N VAL A 192 4.24 -4.67 -9.37
CA VAL A 192 4.03 -3.22 -9.40
C VAL A 192 2.98 -2.85 -8.35
N ILE A 193 3.28 -1.81 -7.55
CA ILE A 193 2.43 -1.35 -6.45
C ILE A 193 2.02 0.10 -6.66
N LYS A 194 0.75 0.39 -6.44
CA LYS A 194 0.19 1.74 -6.43
C LYS A 194 -0.59 1.95 -5.13
N ALA A 195 -0.42 3.11 -4.53
CA ALA A 195 -1.15 3.51 -3.32
C ALA A 195 -1.65 4.96 -3.43
N ASP A 196 -2.63 5.33 -2.62
CA ASP A 196 -3.21 6.66 -2.57
C ASP A 196 -2.32 7.70 -1.89
N SER A 197 -1.43 7.25 -1.00
CA SER A 197 -0.54 8.10 -0.21
C SER A 197 0.81 7.43 0.05
N LEU A 198 1.79 8.23 0.45
CA LEU A 198 3.13 7.74 0.76
C LEU A 198 3.12 6.76 1.93
N GLY A 199 2.40 7.06 3.02
CA GLY A 199 2.30 6.16 4.17
C GLY A 199 1.59 4.85 3.86
N SER A 200 0.56 4.86 2.98
CA SER A 200 -0.08 3.64 2.50
C SER A 200 0.89 2.79 1.66
N LEU A 201 1.70 3.45 0.83
CA LEU A 201 2.71 2.79 0.01
C LEU A 201 3.76 2.10 0.90
N GLU A 202 4.31 2.83 1.88
CA GLU A 202 5.27 2.34 2.86
C GLU A 202 4.74 1.09 3.58
N ALA A 203 3.49 1.14 4.06
CA ALA A 203 2.87 0.01 4.74
C ALA A 203 2.74 -1.23 3.84
N VAL A 204 2.32 -1.07 2.57
CA VAL A 204 2.22 -2.19 1.61
C VAL A 204 3.59 -2.75 1.28
N VAL A 205 4.57 -1.88 1.02
CA VAL A 205 5.96 -2.26 0.73
C VAL A 205 6.57 -3.04 1.89
N GLY A 206 6.44 -2.54 3.14
CA GLY A 206 6.94 -3.22 4.34
C GLY A 206 6.36 -4.62 4.49
N MET A 207 5.05 -4.78 4.33
CA MET A 207 4.38 -6.09 4.43
C MET A 207 4.81 -7.09 3.34
N LEU A 208 5.16 -6.61 2.15
CA LEU A 208 5.63 -7.46 1.05
C LEU A 208 7.11 -7.84 1.23
N GLN A 209 7.93 -6.92 1.75
CA GLN A 209 9.33 -7.19 2.08
C GLN A 209 9.45 -8.24 3.20
N GLU A 210 8.61 -8.17 4.25
CA GLU A 210 8.54 -9.20 5.30
C GLU A 210 8.21 -10.60 4.75
N ARG A 211 7.51 -10.68 3.61
CA ARG A 211 7.16 -11.92 2.91
C ARG A 211 8.13 -12.29 1.79
N GLU A 212 9.21 -11.56 1.64
CA GLU A 212 10.23 -11.76 0.61
C GLU A 212 9.65 -11.72 -0.83
N ILE A 213 8.57 -10.94 -1.04
CA ILE A 213 7.95 -10.77 -2.35
C ILE A 213 8.71 -9.67 -3.10
N PRO A 214 9.27 -9.97 -4.29
CA PRO A 214 10.03 -8.99 -5.04
C PRO A 214 9.14 -7.86 -5.56
N ILE A 215 9.61 -6.63 -5.38
CA ILE A 215 8.94 -5.42 -5.82
C ILE A 215 9.78 -4.80 -6.95
N LYS A 216 9.17 -4.63 -8.12
CA LYS A 216 9.78 -3.94 -9.25
C LYS A 216 9.58 -2.45 -9.17
N LYS A 217 8.35 -2.05 -8.85
CA LYS A 217 7.99 -0.65 -8.74
C LYS A 217 6.94 -0.41 -7.67
N ALA A 218 7.16 0.60 -6.86
CA ALA A 218 6.19 1.08 -5.88
C ALA A 218 6.10 2.60 -5.99
N SER A 219 4.90 3.13 -6.21
CA SER A 219 4.69 4.57 -6.39
C SER A 219 3.28 5.01 -6.01
N VAL A 220 3.13 6.29 -5.71
CA VAL A 220 1.85 6.90 -5.33
C VAL A 220 1.04 7.28 -6.56
N GLY A 221 -0.29 7.30 -6.43
CA GLY A 221 -1.25 7.72 -7.46
C GLY A 221 -1.83 6.59 -8.30
N ASN A 222 -2.56 6.93 -9.34
CA ASN A 222 -3.28 5.97 -10.19
C ASN A 222 -2.37 5.21 -11.14
N ILE A 223 -2.87 4.10 -11.68
CA ILE A 223 -2.15 3.28 -12.66
C ILE A 223 -1.87 4.08 -13.92
N THR A 224 -0.63 4.05 -14.39
CA THR A 224 -0.18 4.65 -15.64
C THR A 224 0.13 3.60 -16.70
N LYS A 225 0.26 4.01 -17.95
CA LYS A 225 0.69 3.11 -19.04
C LYS A 225 2.07 2.51 -18.81
N LYS A 226 2.97 3.26 -18.13
CA LYS A 226 4.29 2.77 -17.77
C LYS A 226 4.18 1.63 -16.76
N ASP A 227 3.31 1.75 -15.76
CA ASP A 227 3.10 0.71 -14.74
C ASP A 227 2.59 -0.60 -15.36
N ILE A 228 1.73 -0.50 -16.38
CA ILE A 228 1.23 -1.66 -17.13
C ILE A 228 2.40 -2.31 -17.89
N ALA A 229 3.20 -1.53 -18.60
CA ALA A 229 4.34 -2.04 -19.36
C ALA A 229 5.40 -2.67 -18.41
N ASP A 230 5.64 -2.06 -17.25
CA ASP A 230 6.56 -2.59 -16.23
C ASP A 230 6.07 -3.95 -15.70
N ALA A 231 4.77 -4.11 -15.43
CA ALA A 231 4.19 -5.37 -15.02
C ALA A 231 4.22 -6.45 -16.13
N GLU A 232 3.92 -6.06 -17.38
CA GLU A 232 3.96 -6.97 -18.55
C GLU A 232 5.38 -7.49 -18.85
N SER A 233 6.39 -6.67 -18.60
CA SER A 233 7.79 -7.01 -18.91
C SER A 233 8.38 -8.07 -17.99
N ASN A 234 7.72 -8.44 -16.89
CA ASN A 234 8.16 -9.53 -16.02
C ASN A 234 8.17 -10.86 -16.77
N LYS A 235 9.25 -11.62 -16.63
CA LYS A 235 9.37 -12.97 -17.19
C LYS A 235 8.54 -13.97 -16.40
N ASP A 236 8.58 -13.84 -15.07
CA ASP A 236 7.79 -14.64 -14.16
C ASP A 236 6.32 -14.20 -14.19
N GLU A 237 5.42 -15.12 -14.59
CA GLU A 237 3.98 -14.88 -14.61
C GLU A 237 3.40 -14.57 -13.23
N LEU A 238 4.05 -15.00 -12.13
CA LEU A 238 3.65 -14.73 -10.76
C LEU A 238 3.80 -13.25 -10.39
N ASN A 239 4.66 -12.52 -11.10
CA ASN A 239 4.93 -11.11 -10.90
C ASN A 239 4.17 -10.20 -11.88
N ARG A 240 3.39 -10.77 -12.82
CA ARG A 240 2.57 -10.02 -13.78
C ARG A 240 1.26 -9.55 -13.16
N VAL A 241 1.38 -8.74 -12.14
CA VAL A 241 0.24 -8.21 -11.35
C VAL A 241 0.52 -6.79 -10.91
N ILE A 242 -0.53 -5.97 -10.86
CA ILE A 242 -0.48 -4.63 -10.27
C ILE A 242 -1.34 -4.67 -9.01
N MET A 243 -0.75 -4.30 -7.89
CA MET A 243 -1.45 -4.12 -6.62
C MET A 243 -1.83 -2.66 -6.43
N CYS A 244 -3.09 -2.40 -6.14
CA CYS A 244 -3.64 -1.07 -5.91
C CYS A 244 -4.24 -1.00 -4.52
N PHE A 245 -3.70 -0.14 -3.69
CA PHE A 245 -4.26 0.15 -2.39
C PHE A 245 -4.97 1.50 -2.44
N ASN A 246 -6.31 1.48 -2.29
CA ASN A 246 -7.16 2.68 -2.26
C ASN A 246 -6.96 3.63 -3.46
N THR A 247 -6.56 3.11 -4.62
CA THR A 247 -6.38 3.87 -5.86
C THR A 247 -7.30 3.36 -6.94
N GLU A 248 -7.60 4.19 -7.93
CA GLU A 248 -8.40 3.82 -9.08
C GLU A 248 -7.49 3.46 -10.27
N GLY A 249 -7.92 2.50 -11.05
CA GLY A 249 -7.29 2.16 -12.32
C GLY A 249 -7.64 0.75 -12.77
N GLU A 250 -7.78 0.61 -14.08
CA GLU A 250 -7.94 -0.66 -14.77
C GLU A 250 -6.78 -0.83 -15.76
N ALA A 251 -6.27 -2.05 -15.86
CA ALA A 251 -5.26 -2.41 -16.84
C ALA A 251 -5.81 -3.50 -17.77
N SER A 252 -5.76 -3.25 -19.07
CA SER A 252 -6.14 -4.27 -20.06
C SER A 252 -4.99 -5.27 -20.20
N GLY A 253 -5.26 -6.56 -20.01
CA GLY A 253 -4.28 -7.63 -20.21
C GLY A 253 -3.48 -8.04 -18.98
N ILE A 254 -3.50 -7.25 -17.90
CA ILE A 254 -2.83 -7.53 -16.62
C ILE A 254 -3.85 -7.65 -15.50
N LYS A 255 -3.59 -8.56 -14.56
CA LYS A 255 -4.38 -8.66 -13.34
C LYS A 255 -4.12 -7.46 -12.45
N VAL A 256 -5.18 -6.73 -12.10
CA VAL A 256 -5.15 -5.68 -11.09
C VAL A 256 -5.84 -6.22 -9.83
N LEU A 257 -5.15 -6.17 -8.71
CA LEU A 257 -5.69 -6.43 -7.37
C LEU A 257 -5.92 -5.08 -6.70
N ASN A 258 -7.17 -4.73 -6.45
CA ASN A 258 -7.54 -3.47 -5.82
C ASN A 258 -8.34 -3.73 -4.56
N ASN A 259 -7.88 -3.17 -3.43
CA ASN A 259 -8.57 -3.30 -2.17
C ASN A 259 -8.29 -2.07 -1.27
N GLN A 260 -9.25 -1.75 -0.39
CA GLN A 260 -9.13 -0.70 0.62
C GLN A 260 -8.66 -1.24 1.97
N VAL A 261 -8.55 -2.57 2.10
CA VAL A 261 -8.05 -3.26 3.29
C VAL A 261 -6.72 -3.92 2.96
N ILE A 262 -5.65 -3.46 3.59
CA ILE A 262 -4.27 -3.86 3.28
C ILE A 262 -4.06 -5.37 3.43
N TYR A 263 -4.54 -5.97 4.51
CA TYR A 263 -4.42 -7.42 4.74
C TYR A 263 -5.15 -8.24 3.68
N GLN A 264 -6.31 -7.76 3.24
CA GLN A 264 -7.09 -8.41 2.20
C GLN A 264 -6.41 -8.32 0.84
N LEU A 265 -5.73 -7.19 0.57
CA LEU A 265 -4.92 -7.01 -0.64
C LEU A 265 -3.76 -8.01 -0.70
N ILE A 266 -3.11 -8.27 0.43
CA ILE A 266 -2.06 -9.29 0.54
C ILE A 266 -2.62 -10.71 0.35
N GLU A 267 -3.75 -11.04 0.99
CA GLU A 267 -4.42 -12.33 0.79
C GLU A 267 -4.83 -12.56 -0.67
N ASP A 268 -5.31 -11.51 -1.35
CA ASP A 268 -5.68 -11.57 -2.76
C ASP A 268 -4.46 -11.83 -3.65
N LEU A 269 -3.31 -11.27 -3.32
CA LEU A 269 -2.04 -11.57 -3.98
C LEU A 269 -1.63 -13.04 -3.77
N GLU A 270 -1.69 -13.53 -2.54
CA GLU A 270 -1.34 -14.92 -2.22
C GLU A 270 -2.25 -15.91 -2.97
N LYS A 271 -3.55 -15.64 -3.04
CA LYS A 271 -4.51 -16.42 -3.82
C LYS A 271 -4.17 -16.40 -5.32
N PHE A 272 -3.90 -15.22 -5.86
CA PHE A 272 -3.51 -15.07 -7.27
C PHE A 272 -2.25 -15.87 -7.58
N ARG A 273 -1.22 -15.81 -6.75
CA ARG A 273 0.03 -16.56 -6.95
C ARG A 273 -0.22 -18.07 -6.90
N ALA A 274 -0.98 -18.55 -5.93
CA ALA A 274 -1.32 -19.96 -5.80
C ALA A 274 -2.17 -20.50 -6.99
N GLU A 275 -3.05 -19.67 -7.54
CA GLU A 275 -3.82 -20.02 -8.75
C GLU A 275 -2.90 -20.07 -9.99
N LYS A 276 -1.99 -19.11 -10.12
CA LYS A 276 -1.04 -19.07 -11.22
C LYS A 276 -0.03 -20.22 -11.18
N GLU A 277 0.48 -20.55 -10.02
CA GLU A 277 1.36 -21.72 -9.84
C GLU A 277 0.67 -23.00 -10.34
N LYS A 278 -0.58 -23.23 -9.95
CA LYS A 278 -1.37 -24.38 -10.44
C LYS A 278 -1.58 -24.37 -11.95
N GLU A 279 -1.80 -23.18 -12.55
CA GLU A 279 -1.93 -23.04 -14.00
C GLU A 279 -0.62 -23.39 -14.72
N ILE A 280 0.53 -22.90 -14.20
CA ILE A 280 1.86 -23.17 -14.74
C ILE A 280 2.17 -24.69 -14.63
N GLU A 281 1.94 -25.28 -13.47
CA GLU A 281 2.09 -26.72 -13.27
C GLU A 281 1.20 -27.55 -14.21
N ALA A 282 -0.06 -27.14 -14.37
CA ALA A 282 -1.00 -27.82 -15.26
C ALA A 282 -0.59 -27.72 -16.73
N ARG A 283 0.02 -26.59 -17.16
CA ARG A 283 0.58 -26.43 -18.51
C ARG A 283 1.82 -27.33 -18.69
N ALA A 284 2.74 -27.31 -17.74
CA ALA A 284 3.93 -28.16 -17.76
C ALA A 284 3.56 -29.66 -17.81
N LEU A 285 2.53 -30.06 -17.06
CA LEU A 285 2.02 -31.45 -17.10
C LEU A 285 1.32 -31.83 -18.42
N LYS A 286 0.78 -30.86 -19.18
CA LYS A 286 0.22 -31.12 -20.50
C LYS A 286 1.27 -31.41 -21.55
N ASP A 287 2.44 -30.78 -21.44
CA ASP A 287 3.56 -30.94 -22.35
C ASP A 287 4.39 -32.19 -22.07
N ILE A 288 4.18 -32.82 -20.90
CA ILE A 288 4.80 -34.12 -20.58
C ILE A 288 4.02 -35.21 -21.29
N ALA A 289 4.69 -35.95 -22.18
CA ALA A 289 4.15 -37.11 -22.83
C ALA A 289 3.61 -38.11 -21.78
N LYS A 290 2.29 -38.34 -21.80
CA LYS A 290 1.69 -39.32 -20.88
C LYS A 290 2.17 -40.71 -21.25
N PRO A 291 2.79 -41.47 -20.32
CA PRO A 291 3.23 -42.82 -20.64
C PRO A 291 2.08 -43.67 -21.10
N ALA A 292 2.22 -44.32 -22.25
CA ALA A 292 1.25 -45.26 -22.78
C ALA A 292 1.93 -46.60 -23.06
N LYS A 293 1.30 -47.68 -22.68
CA LYS A 293 1.73 -49.03 -23.04
C LYS A 293 0.88 -49.51 -24.22
N VAL A 294 1.55 -49.72 -25.35
CA VAL A 294 0.89 -50.16 -26.56
C VAL A 294 1.38 -51.55 -26.98
N LYS A 295 0.51 -52.34 -27.58
CA LYS A 295 0.83 -53.65 -28.14
C LYS A 295 0.53 -53.64 -29.62
N VAL A 296 1.51 -54.03 -30.42
CA VAL A 296 1.34 -54.17 -31.88
C VAL A 296 0.46 -55.38 -32.15
N LEU A 297 -0.61 -55.20 -32.89
CA LEU A 297 -1.56 -56.27 -33.28
C LEU A 297 -0.97 -57.13 -34.39
N ARG A 298 -0.93 -58.44 -34.14
CA ARG A 298 -0.48 -59.43 -35.14
C ARG A 298 -1.43 -59.39 -36.33
N GLY A 299 -0.91 -59.24 -37.53
CA GLY A 299 -1.71 -59.21 -38.74
C GLY A 299 -2.19 -57.81 -39.19
N CYS A 300 -1.97 -56.75 -38.35
CA CYS A 300 -2.32 -55.40 -38.68
C CYS A 300 -1.09 -54.54 -39.08
N MET A 301 -0.17 -55.11 -39.84
CA MET A 301 1.00 -54.42 -40.37
C MET A 301 0.68 -53.98 -41.83
N PHE A 302 0.42 -52.70 -42.04
CA PHE A 302 0.02 -52.17 -43.35
C PHE A 302 1.23 -51.77 -44.21
N ARG A 303 2.35 -51.35 -43.55
CA ARG A 303 3.60 -50.97 -44.22
C ARG A 303 4.77 -51.21 -43.28
N GLN A 304 5.81 -51.87 -43.78
CA GLN A 304 6.97 -52.29 -42.96
C GLN A 304 8.09 -51.28 -42.84
N SER A 305 8.22 -50.33 -43.77
CA SER A 305 9.30 -49.33 -43.77
C SER A 305 8.88 -47.99 -44.40
N ASN A 306 9.48 -46.92 -43.91
CA ASN A 306 9.47 -45.51 -44.33
C ASN A 306 8.12 -44.93 -44.78
N PRO A 307 7.25 -44.56 -43.93
CA PRO A 307 7.16 -44.88 -42.49
C PRO A 307 6.55 -46.29 -42.28
N CYS A 308 6.85 -46.90 -41.13
CA CYS A 308 6.21 -48.14 -40.68
C CYS A 308 4.77 -47.82 -40.22
N VAL A 309 3.77 -48.51 -40.74
CA VAL A 309 2.36 -48.33 -40.38
C VAL A 309 1.82 -49.61 -39.80
N VAL A 310 1.49 -49.60 -38.53
CA VAL A 310 1.01 -50.78 -37.79
C VAL A 310 -0.22 -50.44 -36.95
N GLY A 311 -1.11 -51.38 -36.81
CA GLY A 311 -2.22 -51.29 -35.84
C GLY A 311 -1.72 -51.61 -34.44
N VAL A 312 -2.10 -50.77 -33.45
CA VAL A 312 -1.74 -50.95 -32.06
C VAL A 312 -2.97 -50.96 -31.18
N GLU A 313 -2.90 -51.74 -30.12
CA GLU A 313 -3.87 -51.75 -29.02
C GLU A 313 -3.24 -51.03 -27.83
N VAL A 314 -3.93 -50.02 -27.30
CA VAL A 314 -3.48 -49.28 -26.11
C VAL A 314 -3.88 -50.10 -24.88
N LEU A 315 -2.88 -50.69 -24.19
CA LEU A 315 -3.11 -51.53 -23.01
C LEU A 315 -3.29 -50.68 -21.73
N SER A 316 -2.59 -49.54 -21.64
CA SER A 316 -2.72 -48.61 -20.54
C SER A 316 -2.19 -47.22 -20.93
N GLY A 317 -2.69 -46.17 -20.29
CA GLY A 317 -2.29 -44.77 -20.56
C GLY A 317 -3.01 -44.16 -21.78
N THR A 318 -2.49 -43.05 -22.28
CA THR A 318 -3.04 -42.33 -23.42
C THR A 318 -1.94 -42.09 -24.46
N LEU A 319 -2.13 -42.60 -25.69
CA LEU A 319 -1.23 -42.38 -26.78
C LEU A 319 -1.59 -41.07 -27.48
N THR A 320 -0.65 -40.12 -27.54
CA THR A 320 -0.80 -38.86 -28.26
C THR A 320 -0.02 -38.88 -29.56
N PRO A 321 -0.41 -38.09 -30.58
CA PRO A 321 0.40 -37.90 -31.78
C PRO A 321 1.82 -37.47 -31.43
N ASP A 322 2.81 -37.85 -32.23
CA ASP A 322 4.23 -37.52 -32.10
C ASP A 322 4.93 -38.02 -30.82
N THR A 323 4.34 -39.01 -30.13
CA THR A 323 4.98 -39.63 -28.97
C THR A 323 6.05 -40.61 -29.39
N GLU A 324 7.28 -40.47 -28.85
CA GLU A 324 8.35 -41.45 -29.04
C GLU A 324 8.02 -42.77 -28.34
N LEU A 325 8.13 -43.87 -29.07
CA LEU A 325 7.90 -45.21 -28.54
C LEU A 325 9.23 -45.91 -28.25
N ILE A 326 9.38 -46.38 -27.02
CA ILE A 326 10.52 -47.16 -26.56
C ILE A 326 10.14 -48.65 -26.56
N LYS A 327 11.04 -49.50 -27.01
CA LYS A 327 10.82 -50.93 -27.12
C LYS A 327 10.99 -51.63 -25.77
#